data_1d25fbfcba898e85c1f9dfcbfe939d31
#
_entry.id   1d25fbfcba898e85c1f9dfcbfe939d31
#
_cell.length_a   1.000
_cell.length_b   1.000
_cell.length_c   1.000
_cell.angle_alpha   90.00
_cell.angle_beta   90.00
_cell.angle_gamma   90.00
#
_symmetry.space_group_name_H-M   'P 1'
#
loop_
_entity.id
_entity.type
_entity.pdbx_description
1 polymer ?
#
loop_
_entity_poly.entity_id
_entity_poly.type
_entity_poly.pdbx_seq_one_letter_code
_entity_poly.pdbx_strand_id
1 'polypeptide(L)'
;VSVTLGAVLGGLLARFVPLPGWGRLSLACGLAQVVFLFSGTRFAPMISAIALPVLLGTESWVYPAAAFLLTGLILLCHWGLERLGLRGELHFSSVRPTAEDWRAAGLRLALAAPVIWAALALDCRFAVAPPLLVAFTEFSSPTAAARKQPFRAGAAIFLCALAGTASRLLLQGALGLPLILAALLAAAAMIAILRFLGIYVPPAGALAILPMLLPAERLPRYPLQIALGT
;
A
#
# COMPACT_ATOMS: atom_id res chain seq x y z
N VAL A 1 -11.97 6.97 -8.77
CA VAL A 1 -12.15 8.30 -8.14
C VAL A 1 -11.48 8.36 -6.77
N SER A 2 -11.75 7.44 -5.82
CA SER A 2 -11.23 7.50 -4.45
C SER A 2 -9.69 7.42 -4.37
N VAL A 3 -9.03 6.61 -5.20
CA VAL A 3 -7.56 6.51 -5.25
C VAL A 3 -6.92 7.81 -5.76
N THR A 4 -7.49 8.39 -6.82
CA THR A 4 -7.02 9.67 -7.37
C THR A 4 -7.18 10.82 -6.36
N LEU A 5 -8.34 10.88 -5.69
CA LEU A 5 -8.58 11.84 -4.61
C LEU A 5 -7.55 11.64 -3.49
N GLY A 6 -7.30 10.38 -3.11
CA GLY A 6 -6.27 10.03 -2.13
C GLY A 6 -4.88 10.51 -2.54
N ALA A 7 -4.49 10.30 -3.79
CA ALA A 7 -3.20 10.74 -4.33
C ALA A 7 -3.05 12.27 -4.32
N VAL A 8 -4.11 13.02 -4.65
CA VAL A 8 -4.14 14.49 -4.55
C VAL A 8 -3.98 14.93 -3.10
N LEU A 9 -4.79 14.39 -2.18
CA LEU A 9 -4.73 14.73 -0.76
C LEU A 9 -3.36 14.43 -0.15
N GLY A 10 -2.78 13.27 -0.47
CA GLY A 10 -1.44 12.90 -0.01
C GLY A 10 -0.36 13.83 -0.54
N GLY A 11 -0.41 14.23 -1.82
CA GLY A 11 0.50 15.21 -2.41
C GLY A 11 0.38 16.60 -1.77
N LEU A 12 -0.85 17.05 -1.49
CA LEU A 12 -1.10 18.31 -0.79
C LEU A 12 -0.56 18.28 0.65
N LEU A 13 -0.75 17.17 1.38
CA LEU A 13 -0.19 16.99 2.71
C LEU A 13 1.34 17.02 2.69
N ALA A 14 1.97 16.32 1.73
CA ALA A 14 3.42 16.30 1.60
C ALA A 14 4.00 17.70 1.36
N ARG A 15 3.31 18.52 0.54
CA ARG A 15 3.77 19.83 0.09
C ARG A 15 3.47 20.97 1.05
N PHE A 16 2.26 21.01 1.63
CA PHE A 16 1.78 22.22 2.31
C PHE A 16 1.69 22.09 3.84
N VAL A 17 1.79 20.88 4.40
CA VAL A 17 1.65 20.73 5.85
C VAL A 17 3.01 20.80 6.54
N PRO A 18 3.31 21.86 7.32
CA PRO A 18 4.59 22.09 7.97
C PRO A 18 4.68 21.31 9.30
N LEU A 19 4.40 20.02 9.28
CA LEU A 19 4.54 19.14 10.44
C LEU A 19 5.80 18.26 10.31
N PRO A 20 6.38 17.79 11.44
CA PRO A 20 7.43 16.79 11.40
C PRO A 20 6.94 15.52 10.69
N GLY A 21 7.85 14.73 10.12
CA GLY A 21 7.50 13.56 9.29
C GLY A 21 6.50 12.60 9.95
N TRP A 22 6.68 12.32 11.25
CA TRP A 22 5.74 11.49 12.01
C TRP A 22 4.34 12.11 12.14
N GLY A 23 4.27 13.43 12.35
CA GLY A 23 2.99 14.15 12.43
C GLY A 23 2.26 14.17 11.09
N ARG A 24 2.99 14.43 9.99
CA ARG A 24 2.42 14.37 8.62
C ARG A 24 1.89 12.99 8.28
N LEU A 25 2.65 11.93 8.59
CA LEU A 25 2.22 10.56 8.30
C LEU A 25 1.04 10.13 9.17
N SER A 26 1.01 10.51 10.46
CA SER A 26 -0.13 10.26 11.35
C SER A 26 -1.39 11.01 10.87
N LEU A 27 -1.25 12.27 10.43
CA LEU A 27 -2.34 13.04 9.86
C LEU A 27 -2.84 12.40 8.55
N ALA A 28 -1.91 11.96 7.68
CA ALA A 28 -2.24 11.25 6.45
C ALA A 28 -3.01 9.95 6.75
N CYS A 29 -2.60 9.20 7.77
CA CYS A 29 -3.28 7.99 8.22
C CYS A 29 -4.69 8.28 8.73
N GLY A 30 -4.86 9.33 9.56
CA GLY A 30 -6.17 9.77 10.06
C GLY A 30 -7.09 10.20 8.93
N LEU A 31 -6.62 11.07 8.02
CA LEU A 31 -7.38 11.50 6.86
C LEU A 31 -7.76 10.31 5.96
N ALA A 32 -6.84 9.36 5.79
CA ALA A 32 -7.08 8.15 5.02
C ALA A 32 -8.20 7.29 5.63
N GLN A 33 -8.27 7.15 6.95
CA GLN A 33 -9.37 6.45 7.62
C GLN A 33 -10.72 7.17 7.40
N VAL A 34 -10.72 8.50 7.47
CA VAL A 34 -11.94 9.31 7.21
C VAL A 34 -12.40 9.12 5.76
N VAL A 35 -11.51 9.30 4.79
CA VAL A 35 -11.84 9.12 3.36
C VAL A 35 -12.25 7.68 3.06
N PHE A 36 -11.62 6.68 3.72
CA PHE A 36 -11.99 5.28 3.61
C PHE A 36 -13.43 5.03 4.06
N LEU A 37 -13.84 5.59 5.19
CA LEU A 37 -15.21 5.45 5.69
C LEU A 37 -16.24 6.13 4.79
N PHE A 38 -15.95 7.37 4.34
CA PHE A 38 -16.86 8.11 3.45
C PHE A 38 -16.90 7.57 2.01
N SER A 39 -15.87 6.83 1.58
CA SER A 39 -15.85 6.26 0.21
C SER A 39 -16.96 5.23 -0.04
N GLY A 40 -17.50 4.64 1.02
CA GLY A 40 -18.50 3.58 0.95
C GLY A 40 -18.04 2.29 0.26
N THR A 41 -16.75 2.18 -0.08
CA THR A 41 -16.21 1.09 -0.91
C THR A 41 -15.50 0.00 -0.11
N ARG A 42 -15.12 0.24 1.14
CA ARG A 42 -14.20 -0.61 1.93
C ARG A 42 -12.90 -0.94 1.18
N PHE A 43 -12.47 -0.08 0.25
CA PHE A 43 -11.27 -0.26 -0.55
C PHE A 43 -10.05 0.29 0.19
N ALA A 44 -9.43 -0.51 1.03
CA ALA A 44 -8.30 -0.13 1.87
C ALA A 44 -7.05 0.39 1.11
N PRO A 45 -6.74 -0.03 -0.14
CA PRO A 45 -5.59 0.51 -0.89
C PRO A 45 -5.57 2.03 -1.07
N MET A 46 -6.71 2.73 -0.94
CA MET A 46 -6.75 4.19 -0.95
C MET A 46 -5.96 4.84 0.21
N ILE A 47 -5.79 4.12 1.33
CA ILE A 47 -4.96 4.55 2.46
C ILE A 47 -3.52 4.73 1.99
N SER A 48 -3.02 3.76 1.20
CA SER A 48 -1.69 3.85 0.61
C SER A 48 -1.55 5.03 -0.35
N ALA A 49 -2.60 5.34 -1.12
CA ALA A 49 -2.57 6.47 -2.05
C ALA A 49 -2.39 7.83 -1.34
N ILE A 50 -2.90 7.98 -0.12
CA ILE A 50 -2.72 9.19 0.71
C ILE A 50 -1.36 9.18 1.42
N ALA A 51 -0.98 8.05 2.02
CA ALA A 51 0.19 7.97 2.88
C ALA A 51 1.52 7.85 2.12
N LEU A 52 1.53 7.30 0.90
CA LEU A 52 2.75 7.05 0.15
C LEU A 52 3.50 8.33 -0.25
N PRO A 53 2.88 9.36 -0.84
CA PRO A 53 3.58 10.60 -1.15
C PRO A 53 4.11 11.30 0.11
N VAL A 54 3.41 11.19 1.23
CA VAL A 54 3.88 11.74 2.52
C VAL A 54 5.12 11.00 3.03
N LEU A 55 5.14 9.68 2.98
CA LEU A 55 6.29 8.87 3.41
C LEU A 55 7.52 9.08 2.52
N LEU A 56 7.30 9.17 1.20
CA LEU A 56 8.38 9.36 0.23
C LEU A 56 8.80 10.82 0.05
N GLY A 57 8.02 11.78 0.57
CA GLY A 57 8.24 13.20 0.35
C GLY A 57 8.00 13.62 -1.10
N THR A 58 7.05 12.98 -1.77
CA THR A 58 6.75 13.24 -3.18
C THR A 58 5.79 14.41 -3.32
N GLU A 59 6.26 15.53 -3.87
CA GLU A 59 5.47 16.76 -4.07
C GLU A 59 5.02 16.95 -5.53
N SER A 60 5.41 16.02 -6.41
CA SER A 60 5.15 16.10 -7.84
C SER A 60 3.70 15.77 -8.19
N TRP A 61 3.11 16.58 -9.08
CA TRP A 61 1.79 16.32 -9.64
C TRP A 61 1.74 15.12 -10.60
N VAL A 62 2.90 14.57 -10.95
CA VAL A 62 2.98 13.32 -11.72
C VAL A 62 2.32 12.17 -10.95
N TYR A 63 2.42 12.14 -9.61
CA TYR A 63 1.83 11.08 -8.80
C TYR A 63 0.29 11.03 -8.89
N PRO A 64 -0.47 12.11 -8.65
CA PRO A 64 -1.92 12.13 -8.86
C PRO A 64 -2.33 11.88 -10.32
N ALA A 65 -1.58 12.41 -11.29
CA ALA A 65 -1.84 12.19 -12.71
C ALA A 65 -1.68 10.71 -13.08
N ALA A 66 -0.60 10.07 -12.62
CA ALA A 66 -0.37 8.63 -12.82
C ALA A 66 -1.46 7.79 -12.15
N ALA A 67 -1.88 8.14 -10.92
CA ALA A 67 -2.97 7.47 -10.22
C ALA A 67 -4.30 7.57 -11.00
N PHE A 68 -4.59 8.73 -11.59
CA PHE A 68 -5.77 8.93 -12.44
C PHE A 68 -5.70 8.07 -13.70
N LEU A 69 -4.60 8.14 -14.45
CA LEU A 69 -4.42 7.41 -15.71
C LEU A 69 -4.46 5.88 -15.49
N LEU A 70 -3.76 5.39 -14.45
CA LEU A 70 -3.75 3.96 -14.13
C LEU A 70 -5.15 3.47 -13.68
N THR A 71 -5.86 4.27 -12.88
CA THR A 71 -7.22 3.93 -12.49
C THR A 71 -8.15 3.89 -13.71
N GLY A 72 -8.02 4.87 -14.61
CA GLY A 72 -8.75 4.90 -15.88
C GLY A 72 -8.45 3.69 -16.76
N LEU A 73 -7.17 3.33 -16.89
CA LEU A 73 -6.76 2.13 -17.66
C LEU A 73 -7.35 0.84 -17.06
N ILE A 74 -7.31 0.68 -15.74
CA ILE A 74 -7.91 -0.48 -15.07
C ILE A 74 -9.41 -0.54 -15.32
N LEU A 75 -10.12 0.60 -15.27
CA LEU A 75 -11.55 0.68 -15.55
C LEU A 75 -11.85 0.31 -17.01
N LEU A 76 -11.05 0.79 -17.96
CA LEU A 76 -11.19 0.44 -19.37
C LEU A 76 -10.95 -1.04 -19.62
N CYS A 77 -9.89 -1.62 -19.02
CA CYS A 77 -9.63 -3.06 -19.10
C CYS A 77 -10.79 -3.87 -18.49
N HIS A 78 -11.30 -3.44 -17.34
CA HIS A 78 -12.43 -4.09 -16.68
C HIS A 78 -13.68 -4.08 -17.56
N TRP A 79 -14.04 -2.91 -18.08
CA TRP A 79 -15.16 -2.76 -19.00
C TRP A 79 -15.02 -3.60 -20.27
N GLY A 80 -13.78 -3.66 -20.83
CA GLY A 80 -13.50 -4.52 -21.99
C GLY A 80 -13.70 -6.00 -21.67
N LEU A 81 -13.23 -6.48 -20.51
CA LEU A 81 -13.40 -7.87 -20.09
C LEU A 81 -14.87 -8.24 -19.82
N GLU A 82 -15.65 -7.30 -19.27
CA GLU A 82 -17.10 -7.49 -19.12
C GLU A 82 -17.80 -7.58 -20.47
N ARG A 83 -17.45 -6.69 -21.42
CA ARG A 83 -18.01 -6.72 -22.79
C ARG A 83 -17.70 -8.01 -23.54
N LEU A 84 -16.53 -8.60 -23.29
CA LEU A 84 -16.12 -9.88 -23.88
C LEU A 84 -16.71 -11.10 -23.15
N GLY A 85 -17.50 -10.91 -22.10
CA GLY A 85 -18.09 -12.01 -21.33
C GLY A 85 -17.06 -12.80 -20.49
N LEU A 86 -15.80 -12.30 -20.38
CA LEU A 86 -14.74 -12.94 -19.63
C LEU A 86 -14.81 -12.64 -18.13
N ARG A 87 -15.67 -11.71 -17.72
CA ARG A 87 -15.91 -11.33 -16.34
C ARG A 87 -17.38 -10.99 -16.12
N GLY A 88 -17.92 -11.39 -14.95
CA GLY A 88 -19.28 -11.04 -14.55
C GLY A 88 -19.40 -9.57 -14.16
N GLU A 89 -20.59 -9.01 -14.30
CA GLU A 89 -20.92 -7.65 -13.90
C GLU A 89 -20.72 -7.46 -12.39
N LEU A 90 -20.03 -6.39 -12.01
CA LEU A 90 -19.85 -6.00 -10.61
C LEU A 90 -20.91 -4.97 -10.22
N HIS A 91 -21.82 -5.36 -9.34
CA HIS A 91 -22.75 -4.42 -8.74
C HIS A 91 -22.09 -3.72 -7.54
N PHE A 92 -21.96 -2.40 -7.64
CA PHE A 92 -21.48 -1.59 -6.56
C PHE A 92 -22.57 -1.40 -5.50
N SER A 93 -22.31 -1.87 -4.27
CA SER A 93 -23.13 -1.57 -3.10
C SER A 93 -22.39 -0.60 -2.18
N SER A 94 -22.94 0.60 -2.02
CA SER A 94 -22.37 1.56 -1.06
C SER A 94 -22.64 1.11 0.37
N VAL A 95 -21.57 1.08 1.16
CA VAL A 95 -21.65 0.76 2.60
C VAL A 95 -21.62 2.05 3.40
N ARG A 96 -22.67 2.30 4.18
CA ARG A 96 -22.69 3.46 5.09
C ARG A 96 -21.86 3.14 6.34
N PRO A 97 -20.99 4.06 6.80
CA PRO A 97 -20.21 3.84 8.02
C PRO A 97 -21.10 3.83 9.25
N THR A 98 -20.88 2.88 10.13
CA THR A 98 -21.55 2.75 11.42
C THR A 98 -20.74 3.43 12.54
N ALA A 99 -21.33 3.59 13.72
CA ALA A 99 -20.58 4.09 14.88
C ALA A 99 -19.42 3.15 15.27
N GLU A 100 -19.55 1.86 15.03
CA GLU A 100 -18.47 0.88 15.25
C GLU A 100 -17.32 1.06 14.27
N ASP A 101 -17.60 1.39 13.01
CA ASP A 101 -16.56 1.68 12.01
C ASP A 101 -15.74 2.92 12.41
N TRP A 102 -16.39 3.97 12.95
CA TRP A 102 -15.72 5.16 13.47
C TRP A 102 -14.87 4.86 14.69
N ARG A 103 -15.38 4.05 15.63
CA ARG A 103 -14.58 3.61 16.79
C ARG A 103 -13.38 2.79 16.36
N ALA A 104 -13.56 1.87 15.41
CA ALA A 104 -12.48 1.07 14.87
C ALA A 104 -11.43 1.93 14.16
N ALA A 105 -11.83 2.95 13.40
CA ALA A 105 -10.92 3.90 12.76
C ALA A 105 -10.13 4.72 13.81
N GLY A 106 -10.79 5.22 14.84
CA GLY A 106 -10.14 5.91 15.95
C GLY A 106 -9.12 5.03 16.68
N LEU A 107 -9.48 3.77 16.97
CA LEU A 107 -8.57 2.83 17.60
C LEU A 107 -7.36 2.49 16.71
N ARG A 108 -7.58 2.29 15.40
CA ARG A 108 -6.47 2.08 14.44
C ARG A 108 -5.51 3.26 14.44
N LEU A 109 -6.03 4.49 14.43
CA LEU A 109 -5.19 5.69 14.47
C LEU A 109 -4.43 5.81 15.79
N ALA A 110 -5.10 5.57 16.92
CA ALA A 110 -4.49 5.60 18.26
C ALA A 110 -3.35 4.57 18.40
N LEU A 111 -3.49 3.39 17.78
CA LEU A 111 -2.45 2.36 17.78
C LEU A 111 -1.35 2.65 16.74
N ALA A 112 -1.71 3.15 15.56
CA ALA A 112 -0.74 3.43 14.50
C ALA A 112 0.15 4.66 14.80
N ALA A 113 -0.39 5.72 15.43
CA ALA A 113 0.35 6.96 15.65
C ALA A 113 1.64 6.78 16.49
N PRO A 114 1.65 6.09 17.64
CA PRO A 114 2.87 5.84 18.39
C PRO A 114 3.87 4.95 17.64
N VAL A 115 3.37 3.97 16.86
CA VAL A 115 4.22 3.11 16.02
C VAL A 115 4.86 3.93 14.89
N ILE A 116 4.10 4.82 14.25
CA ILE A 116 4.62 5.74 13.24
C ILE A 116 5.70 6.65 13.83
N TRP A 117 5.44 7.22 15.01
CA TRP A 117 6.42 8.05 15.70
C TRP A 117 7.71 7.26 16.01
N ALA A 118 7.60 6.09 16.61
CA ALA A 118 8.75 5.25 16.96
C ALA A 118 9.53 4.81 15.70
N ALA A 119 8.85 4.37 14.67
CA ALA A 119 9.49 3.93 13.43
C ALA A 119 10.28 5.06 12.75
N LEU A 120 9.73 6.29 12.73
CA LEU A 120 10.45 7.41 12.14
C LEU A 120 11.58 7.94 13.05
N ALA A 121 11.40 7.89 14.37
CA ALA A 121 12.44 8.26 15.34
C ALA A 121 13.66 7.32 15.27
N LEU A 122 13.43 6.03 14.97
CA LEU A 122 14.47 5.00 14.83
C LEU A 122 15.00 4.85 13.40
N ASP A 123 14.67 5.75 12.47
CA ASP A 123 14.96 5.67 11.02
C ASP A 123 14.50 4.35 10.34
N CYS A 124 13.48 3.72 10.90
CA CYS A 124 12.85 2.50 10.37
C CYS A 124 11.57 2.81 9.60
N ARG A 125 11.59 3.85 8.73
CA ARG A 125 10.39 4.38 8.06
C ARG A 125 9.57 3.35 7.28
N PHE A 126 10.18 2.30 6.75
CA PHE A 126 9.48 1.27 6.00
C PHE A 126 8.77 0.24 6.89
N ALA A 127 9.04 0.23 8.20
CA ALA A 127 8.23 -0.54 9.16
C ALA A 127 6.77 -0.02 9.24
N VAL A 128 6.54 1.23 8.80
CA VAL A 128 5.21 1.84 8.66
C VAL A 128 4.91 2.21 7.21
N ALA A 129 5.45 1.43 6.27
CA ALA A 129 5.17 1.63 4.85
C ALA A 129 3.65 1.63 4.59
N PRO A 130 3.14 2.52 3.72
CA PRO A 130 1.71 2.64 3.48
C PRO A 130 0.99 1.33 3.15
N PRO A 131 1.56 0.37 2.40
CA PRO A 131 0.94 -0.94 2.23
C PRO A 131 0.81 -1.74 3.53
N LEU A 132 1.69 -1.54 4.53
CA LEU A 132 1.52 -2.16 5.86
C LEU A 132 0.37 -1.51 6.64
N LEU A 133 0.16 -0.19 6.50
CA LEU A 133 -1.01 0.49 7.07
C LEU A 133 -2.32 0.00 6.43
N VAL A 134 -2.29 -0.34 5.13
CA VAL A 134 -3.40 -1.04 4.45
C VAL A 134 -3.61 -2.42 5.05
N ALA A 135 -2.54 -3.22 5.19
CA ALA A 135 -2.60 -4.55 5.80
C ALA A 135 -3.17 -4.48 7.23
N PHE A 136 -2.69 -3.54 8.05
CA PHE A 136 -3.21 -3.30 9.40
C PHE A 136 -4.71 -3.00 9.41
N THR A 137 -5.18 -2.16 8.47
CA THR A 137 -6.60 -1.83 8.35
C THR A 137 -7.42 -3.03 7.90
N GLU A 138 -6.96 -3.79 6.90
CA GLU A 138 -7.64 -5.00 6.42
C GLU A 138 -7.66 -6.10 7.48
N PHE A 139 -6.53 -6.38 8.13
CA PHE A 139 -6.41 -7.46 9.12
C PHE A 139 -7.13 -7.15 10.43
N SER A 140 -7.37 -5.88 10.73
CA SER A 140 -8.20 -5.49 11.88
C SER A 140 -9.67 -5.83 11.69
N SER A 141 -10.13 -6.12 10.45
CA SER A 141 -11.49 -6.60 10.20
C SER A 141 -11.69 -8.02 10.73
N PRO A 142 -12.80 -8.31 11.44
CA PRO A 142 -13.08 -9.67 11.94
C PRO A 142 -13.21 -10.72 10.84
N THR A 143 -13.59 -10.31 9.63
CA THR A 143 -13.82 -11.19 8.47
C THR A 143 -12.56 -11.42 7.62
N ALA A 144 -11.43 -10.78 7.94
CA ALA A 144 -10.22 -10.89 7.15
C ALA A 144 -9.64 -12.31 7.18
N ALA A 145 -9.45 -12.92 6.01
CA ALA A 145 -8.86 -14.25 5.87
C ALA A 145 -7.44 -14.32 6.43
N ALA A 146 -6.65 -13.26 6.24
CA ALA A 146 -5.29 -13.15 6.75
C ALA A 146 -5.22 -13.21 8.30
N ARG A 147 -6.26 -12.75 9.01
CA ARG A 147 -6.34 -12.85 10.47
C ARG A 147 -6.39 -14.30 10.97
N LYS A 148 -6.92 -15.21 10.16
CA LYS A 148 -6.98 -16.64 10.49
C LYS A 148 -5.64 -17.35 10.28
N GLN A 149 -4.73 -16.76 9.50
CA GLN A 149 -3.43 -17.33 9.15
C GLN A 149 -2.33 -16.26 9.26
N PRO A 150 -2.09 -15.67 10.45
CA PRO A 150 -1.20 -14.52 10.61
C PRO A 150 0.24 -14.80 10.17
N PHE A 151 0.78 -15.98 10.48
CA PHE A 151 2.14 -16.35 10.09
C PHE A 151 2.29 -16.47 8.56
N ARG A 152 1.28 -16.99 7.85
CA ARG A 152 1.32 -17.06 6.38
C ARG A 152 1.20 -15.67 5.77
N ALA A 153 0.37 -14.80 6.36
CA ALA A 153 0.24 -13.43 5.90
C ALA A 153 1.54 -12.64 6.10
N GLY A 154 2.17 -12.75 7.27
CA GLY A 154 3.47 -12.15 7.55
C GLY A 154 4.57 -12.68 6.64
N ALA A 155 4.63 -14.00 6.44
CA ALA A 155 5.58 -14.63 5.51
C ALA A 155 5.37 -14.12 4.07
N ALA A 156 4.12 -14.01 3.59
CA ALA A 156 3.82 -13.49 2.26
C ALA A 156 4.32 -12.04 2.10
N ILE A 157 4.05 -11.18 3.07
CA ILE A 157 4.49 -9.79 3.09
C ILE A 157 6.02 -9.71 3.03
N PHE A 158 6.71 -10.42 3.92
CA PHE A 158 8.17 -10.41 3.99
C PHE A 158 8.83 -10.99 2.73
N LEU A 159 8.37 -12.16 2.25
CA LEU A 159 8.92 -12.79 1.06
C LEU A 159 8.70 -11.96 -0.19
N CYS A 160 7.56 -11.28 -0.32
CA CYS A 160 7.29 -10.36 -1.44
C CYS A 160 8.21 -9.13 -1.39
N ALA A 161 8.43 -8.55 -0.22
CA ALA A 161 9.38 -7.44 -0.05
C ALA A 161 10.82 -7.87 -0.37
N LEU A 162 11.22 -9.07 0.07
CA LEU A 162 12.53 -9.64 -0.22
C LEU A 162 12.70 -9.91 -1.72
N ALA A 163 11.72 -10.53 -2.37
CA ALA A 163 11.73 -10.82 -3.80
C ALA A 163 11.84 -9.54 -4.64
N GLY A 164 11.07 -8.50 -4.28
CA GLY A 164 11.17 -7.20 -4.96
C GLY A 164 12.55 -6.56 -4.82
N THR A 165 13.11 -6.59 -3.62
CA THR A 165 14.45 -6.07 -3.35
C THR A 165 15.52 -6.87 -4.11
N ALA A 166 15.46 -8.20 -4.05
CA ALA A 166 16.39 -9.07 -4.76
C ALA A 166 16.31 -8.87 -6.28
N SER A 167 15.10 -8.79 -6.84
CA SER A 167 14.89 -8.54 -8.27
C SER A 167 15.57 -7.23 -8.71
N ARG A 168 15.43 -6.16 -7.94
CA ARG A 168 16.05 -4.89 -8.26
C ARG A 168 17.56 -4.91 -8.12
N LEU A 169 18.08 -5.46 -7.02
CA LEU A 169 19.53 -5.54 -6.78
C LEU A 169 20.22 -6.42 -7.85
N LEU A 170 19.61 -7.53 -8.23
CA LEU A 170 20.17 -8.45 -9.22
C LEU A 170 20.07 -7.87 -10.65
N LEU A 171 18.86 -7.52 -11.10
CA LEU A 171 18.67 -7.14 -12.50
C LEU A 171 19.16 -5.72 -12.77
N GLN A 172 18.79 -4.75 -11.97
CA GLN A 172 19.24 -3.36 -12.20
C GLN A 172 20.62 -3.12 -11.62
N GLY A 173 20.89 -3.57 -10.38
CA GLY A 173 22.15 -3.27 -9.69
C GLY A 173 23.33 -4.06 -10.25
N ALA A 174 23.24 -5.39 -10.35
CA ALA A 174 24.36 -6.22 -10.80
C ALA A 174 24.45 -6.39 -12.32
N LEU A 175 23.30 -6.52 -13.01
CA LEU A 175 23.27 -6.77 -14.45
C LEU A 175 23.04 -5.51 -15.29
N GLY A 176 22.79 -4.35 -14.69
CA GLY A 176 22.55 -3.09 -15.41
C GLY A 176 21.29 -3.08 -16.29
N LEU A 177 20.37 -4.02 -16.08
CA LEU A 177 19.16 -4.16 -16.88
C LEU A 177 18.11 -3.08 -16.54
N PRO A 178 17.19 -2.78 -17.48
CA PRO A 178 16.13 -1.82 -17.25
C PRO A 178 15.28 -2.16 -16.03
N LEU A 179 14.89 -1.14 -15.24
CA LEU A 179 14.07 -1.29 -14.02
C LEU A 179 12.75 -2.04 -14.26
N ILE A 180 12.20 -1.93 -15.48
CA ILE A 180 10.97 -2.63 -15.85
C ILE A 180 11.12 -4.16 -15.76
N LEU A 181 12.28 -4.72 -16.09
CA LEU A 181 12.53 -6.16 -15.98
C LEU A 181 12.59 -6.58 -14.52
N ALA A 182 13.19 -5.77 -13.65
CA ALA A 182 13.16 -6.02 -12.21
C ALA A 182 11.73 -5.98 -11.65
N ALA A 183 10.90 -5.04 -12.09
CA ALA A 183 9.50 -4.93 -11.70
C ALA A 183 8.68 -6.15 -12.18
N LEU A 184 8.89 -6.61 -13.41
CA LEU A 184 8.23 -7.80 -13.96
C LEU A 184 8.62 -9.07 -13.19
N LEU A 185 9.90 -9.24 -12.89
CA LEU A 185 10.37 -10.37 -12.09
C LEU A 185 9.80 -10.33 -10.66
N ALA A 186 9.77 -9.15 -10.04
CA ALA A 186 9.16 -8.97 -8.72
C ALA A 186 7.65 -9.31 -8.73
N ALA A 187 6.93 -8.90 -9.77
CA ALA A 187 5.51 -9.21 -9.93
C ALA A 187 5.28 -10.73 -10.14
N ALA A 188 6.09 -11.37 -10.97
CA ALA A 188 6.01 -12.82 -11.18
C ALA A 188 6.33 -13.60 -9.90
N ALA A 189 7.39 -13.20 -9.18
CA ALA A 189 7.75 -13.81 -7.90
C ALA A 189 6.65 -13.63 -6.84
N MET A 190 6.04 -12.45 -6.76
CA MET A 190 4.89 -12.18 -5.88
C MET A 190 3.74 -13.14 -6.16
N ILE A 191 3.36 -13.32 -7.44
CA ILE A 191 2.27 -14.25 -7.83
C ILE A 191 2.63 -15.68 -7.41
N ALA A 192 3.87 -16.12 -7.65
CA ALA A 192 4.34 -17.45 -7.27
C ALA A 192 4.31 -17.64 -5.74
N ILE A 193 4.78 -16.66 -4.95
CA ILE A 193 4.79 -16.71 -3.48
C ILE A 193 3.37 -16.81 -2.94
N LEU A 194 2.45 -15.95 -3.41
CA LEU A 194 1.06 -15.95 -2.93
C LEU A 194 0.34 -17.26 -3.29
N ARG A 195 0.59 -17.80 -4.47
CA ARG A 195 0.05 -19.11 -4.87
C ARG A 195 0.62 -20.26 -4.04
N PHE A 196 1.92 -20.25 -3.80
CA PHE A 196 2.59 -21.29 -2.98
C PHE A 196 2.09 -21.29 -1.54
N LEU A 197 1.92 -20.09 -0.94
CA LEU A 197 1.39 -19.95 0.41
C LEU A 197 -0.12 -20.18 0.51
N GLY A 198 -0.83 -20.19 -0.62
CA GLY A 198 -2.29 -20.36 -0.66
C GLY A 198 -3.05 -19.26 0.06
N ILE A 199 -2.52 -18.02 0.05
CA ILE A 199 -3.12 -16.87 0.74
C ILE A 199 -3.24 -15.67 -0.20
N TYR A 200 -4.32 -14.90 -0.01
CA TYR A 200 -4.53 -13.64 -0.73
C TYR A 200 -4.27 -12.46 0.20
N VAL A 201 -3.18 -11.74 -0.06
CA VAL A 201 -2.74 -10.57 0.71
C VAL A 201 -2.42 -9.43 -0.27
N PRO A 202 -3.41 -8.59 -0.64
CA PRO A 202 -3.21 -7.52 -1.63
C PRO A 202 -2.05 -6.57 -1.32
N PRO A 203 -1.83 -6.16 -0.05
CA PRO A 203 -0.70 -5.30 0.29
C PRO A 203 0.68 -5.87 -0.03
N ALA A 204 0.84 -7.20 -0.06
CA ALA A 204 2.12 -7.84 -0.40
C ALA A 204 2.58 -7.51 -1.82
N GLY A 205 1.65 -7.32 -2.77
CA GLY A 205 1.97 -6.89 -4.13
C GLY A 205 2.59 -5.51 -4.19
N ALA A 206 2.03 -4.56 -3.45
CA ALA A 206 2.59 -3.21 -3.35
C ALA A 206 3.99 -3.22 -2.71
N LEU A 207 4.22 -4.09 -1.71
CA LEU A 207 5.52 -4.23 -1.05
C LEU A 207 6.57 -4.89 -1.95
N ALA A 208 6.19 -5.76 -2.88
CA ALA A 208 7.09 -6.31 -3.89
C ALA A 208 7.56 -5.24 -4.90
N ILE A 209 6.72 -4.26 -5.22
CA ILE A 209 7.02 -3.23 -6.21
C ILE A 209 7.64 -1.97 -5.58
N LEU A 210 7.36 -1.69 -4.32
CA LEU A 210 7.89 -0.49 -3.63
C LEU A 210 9.42 -0.34 -3.72
N PRO A 211 10.27 -1.40 -3.69
CA PRO A 211 11.70 -1.28 -3.93
C PRO A 211 12.08 -0.55 -5.20
N MET A 212 11.23 -0.58 -6.24
CA MET A 212 11.49 0.10 -7.52
C MET A 212 11.49 1.63 -7.40
N LEU A 213 10.89 2.16 -6.34
CA LEU A 213 10.80 3.60 -6.07
C LEU A 213 11.85 4.10 -5.08
N LEU A 214 12.60 3.20 -4.44
CA LEU A 214 13.51 3.56 -3.36
C LEU A 214 14.92 3.91 -3.88
N PRO A 215 15.66 4.80 -3.20
CA PRO A 215 17.09 4.96 -3.43
C PRO A 215 17.87 3.66 -3.18
N ALA A 216 18.94 3.42 -3.94
CA ALA A 216 19.71 2.18 -3.87
C ALA A 216 20.27 1.89 -2.46
N GLU A 217 20.66 2.94 -1.74
CA GLU A 217 21.25 2.82 -0.39
C GLU A 217 20.26 2.26 0.65
N ARG A 218 18.96 2.37 0.39
CA ARG A 218 17.90 1.93 1.31
C ARG A 218 17.43 0.50 1.05
N LEU A 219 17.75 -0.06 -0.11
CA LEU A 219 17.30 -1.39 -0.51
C LEU A 219 17.73 -2.51 0.46
N PRO A 220 18.97 -2.57 0.97
CA PRO A 220 19.37 -3.68 1.84
C PRO A 220 18.61 -3.74 3.16
N ARG A 221 18.19 -2.57 3.69
CA ARG A 221 17.45 -2.48 4.96
C ARG A 221 15.93 -2.64 4.78
N TYR A 222 15.42 -2.50 3.56
CA TYR A 222 14.00 -2.49 3.30
C TYR A 222 13.26 -3.77 3.75
N PRO A 223 13.70 -5.01 3.38
CA PRO A 223 12.99 -6.22 3.80
C PRO A 223 12.94 -6.40 5.32
N LEU A 224 14.03 -6.03 6.02
CA LEU A 224 14.09 -6.11 7.47
C LEU A 224 13.13 -5.12 8.13
N GLN A 225 13.03 -3.89 7.60
CA GLN A 225 12.08 -2.91 8.11
C GLN A 225 10.64 -3.34 7.85
N ILE A 226 10.35 -3.97 6.70
CA ILE A 226 9.03 -4.56 6.45
C ILE A 226 8.74 -5.69 7.45
N ALA A 227 9.70 -6.56 7.73
CA ALA A 227 9.54 -7.62 8.73
C ALA A 227 9.24 -7.07 10.12
N LEU A 228 9.88 -5.96 10.52
CA LEU A 228 9.63 -5.30 11.81
C LEU A 228 8.22 -4.70 11.90
N GLY A 229 7.63 -4.30 10.77
CA GLY A 229 6.30 -3.71 10.70
C GLY A 229 5.17 -4.72 10.48
N THR A 230 5.50 -6.01 10.33
CA THR A 230 4.54 -7.09 10.06
C THR A 230 4.22 -7.88 11.30
#